data_26292dcfeee7bb448b6d6f8149401cb8
#
_entry.id   26292dcfeee7bb448b6d6f8149401cb8
#
_cell.length_a   1.000
_cell.length_b   1.000
_cell.length_c   1.000
_cell.angle_alpha   90.00
_cell.angle_beta   90.00
_cell.angle_gamma   90.00
#
_symmetry.space_group_name_H-M   'P 1'
#
loop_
_entity.id
_entity.type
_entity.pdbx_description
1 polymer ?
#
loop_
_entity_poly.entity_id
_entity_poly.type
_entity_poly.pdbx_seq_one_letter_code
_entity_poly.pdbx_strand_id
1 'polypeptide(L)'
;MTPGPVGFRAAGGTDVARLRRTLIAAAAFHDDAELEAAWRADPWRIQVTERGDAAVLTRWRDHLDVLAVEALWCRERDITGAVVELGDLARARGYGDLLGPPVPLEQAAPYEAAGMRIFETVTTFRRATRTEGAPGSAAVAGVTVRGAAAGDIEALLAIDAGCFGAFWRYDRTNMTRFLRTQRVAVAVGAEGPIGYTLSTVSRGDGLLGRVAVTPGSRGRGVGRALVTDVLDALREQGVGQVALCTQTDNEAARALYRACGFEDVGQPVVFMRFGG
;
A
#
# COMPACT_ATOMS: atom_id res chain seq x y z
N MET A 1 31.30 -5.62 -12.56
CA MET A 1 31.30 -6.88 -11.77
C MET A 1 29.86 -7.20 -11.44
N THR A 2 29.35 -8.34 -11.90
CA THR A 2 28.02 -8.82 -11.51
C THR A 2 28.06 -9.13 -10.02
N PRO A 3 27.14 -8.60 -9.19
CA PRO A 3 27.11 -8.94 -7.77
C PRO A 3 26.88 -10.45 -7.61
N GLY A 4 27.61 -11.08 -6.69
CA GLY A 4 27.43 -12.50 -6.42
C GLY A 4 26.06 -12.80 -5.81
N PRO A 5 25.60 -14.06 -5.89
CA PRO A 5 24.30 -14.44 -5.34
C PRO A 5 24.25 -14.17 -3.84
N VAL A 6 23.10 -13.67 -3.37
CA VAL A 6 22.83 -13.39 -1.95
C VAL A 6 22.47 -14.68 -1.21
N GLY A 7 21.93 -15.66 -1.93
CA GLY A 7 21.63 -17.02 -1.44
C GLY A 7 20.29 -17.14 -0.76
N PHE A 8 19.22 -16.63 -1.39
CA PHE A 8 17.86 -16.77 -0.89
C PHE A 8 17.36 -18.22 -0.96
N ARG A 9 16.66 -18.64 0.08
CA ARG A 9 15.90 -19.89 0.15
C ARG A 9 14.55 -19.67 0.84
N ALA A 10 13.61 -20.56 0.63
CA ALA A 10 12.34 -20.50 1.35
C ALA A 10 12.57 -20.63 2.88
N ALA A 11 11.84 -19.82 3.65
CA ALA A 11 11.93 -19.81 5.10
C ALA A 11 11.37 -21.10 5.72
N GLY A 12 12.14 -21.72 6.61
CA GLY A 12 11.65 -22.77 7.50
C GLY A 12 10.97 -22.21 8.75
N GLY A 13 10.34 -23.09 9.56
CA GLY A 13 9.63 -22.64 10.77
C GLY A 13 10.50 -21.90 11.78
N THR A 14 11.77 -22.26 11.92
CA THR A 14 12.73 -21.55 12.78
C THR A 14 13.07 -20.15 12.27
N ASP A 15 13.12 -19.97 10.94
CA ASP A 15 13.35 -18.64 10.34
C ASP A 15 12.17 -17.73 10.59
N VAL A 16 10.93 -18.23 10.37
CA VAL A 16 9.69 -17.47 10.60
C VAL A 16 9.58 -17.07 12.07
N ALA A 17 9.85 -17.98 13.01
CA ALA A 17 9.84 -17.67 14.43
C ALA A 17 10.85 -16.57 14.79
N ARG A 18 12.04 -16.58 14.19
CA ARG A 18 13.09 -15.56 14.39
C ARG A 18 12.69 -14.20 13.81
N LEU A 19 12.10 -14.18 12.61
CA LEU A 19 11.76 -12.97 11.87
C LEU A 19 10.40 -12.38 12.23
N ARG A 20 9.58 -13.10 12.97
CA ARG A 20 8.19 -12.76 13.30
C ARG A 20 7.97 -11.30 13.68
N ARG A 21 8.74 -10.79 14.64
CA ARG A 21 8.60 -9.39 15.09
C ARG A 21 8.92 -8.39 13.98
N THR A 22 9.93 -8.68 13.17
CA THR A 22 10.35 -7.82 12.05
C THR A 22 9.29 -7.79 10.97
N LEU A 23 8.74 -8.95 10.60
CA LEU A 23 7.72 -9.10 9.56
C LEU A 23 6.44 -8.36 9.92
N ILE A 24 5.99 -8.45 11.17
CA ILE A 24 4.80 -7.73 11.66
C ILE A 24 5.08 -6.23 11.82
N ALA A 25 6.22 -5.86 12.41
CA ALA A 25 6.58 -4.45 12.60
C ALA A 25 6.74 -3.69 11.28
N ALA A 26 7.08 -4.38 10.18
CA ALA A 26 7.15 -3.81 8.84
C ALA A 26 5.79 -3.78 8.11
N ALA A 27 4.71 -4.18 8.78
CA ALA A 27 3.37 -4.28 8.21
C ALA A 27 3.24 -5.24 7.00
N ALA A 28 4.21 -6.15 6.81
CA ALA A 28 4.11 -7.21 5.81
C ALA A 28 3.00 -8.21 6.16
N PHE A 29 2.69 -8.33 7.45
CA PHE A 29 1.57 -9.09 7.99
C PHE A 29 0.92 -8.31 9.13
N HIS A 30 -0.39 -8.44 9.28
CA HIS A 30 -1.13 -7.73 10.31
C HIS A 30 -0.84 -8.28 11.72
N ASP A 31 -0.80 -9.61 11.84
CA ASP A 31 -0.55 -10.31 13.09
C ASP A 31 0.13 -11.68 12.87
N ASP A 32 0.36 -12.37 13.96
CA ASP A 32 0.98 -13.70 13.96
C ASP A 32 0.14 -14.76 13.24
N ALA A 33 -1.17 -14.68 13.32
CA ALA A 33 -2.06 -15.66 12.70
C ALA A 33 -2.04 -15.52 11.18
N GLU A 34 -2.03 -14.28 10.67
CA GLU A 34 -1.88 -14.00 9.24
C GLU A 34 -0.52 -14.46 8.71
N LEU A 35 0.57 -14.16 9.44
CA LEU A 35 1.92 -14.61 9.08
C LEU A 35 1.99 -16.13 9.00
N GLU A 36 1.49 -16.83 10.01
CA GLU A 36 1.57 -18.28 10.06
C GLU A 36 0.69 -18.95 9.01
N ALA A 37 -0.51 -18.42 8.77
CA ALA A 37 -1.40 -18.89 7.71
C ALA A 37 -0.78 -18.68 6.32
N ALA A 38 -0.19 -17.51 6.04
CA ALA A 38 0.46 -17.21 4.78
C ALA A 38 1.69 -18.11 4.54
N TRP A 39 2.52 -18.31 5.57
CA TRP A 39 3.69 -19.19 5.47
C TRP A 39 3.30 -20.65 5.27
N ARG A 40 2.30 -21.18 5.99
CA ARG A 40 1.84 -22.56 5.81
C ARG A 40 1.21 -22.79 4.44
N ALA A 41 0.47 -21.79 3.93
CA ALA A 41 -0.15 -21.90 2.61
C ALA A 41 0.89 -21.89 1.50
N ASP A 42 1.95 -21.10 1.64
CA ASP A 42 2.95 -20.92 0.60
C ASP A 42 4.32 -20.49 1.18
N PRO A 43 5.11 -21.45 1.71
CA PRO A 43 6.36 -21.16 2.41
C PRO A 43 7.39 -20.37 1.59
N TRP A 44 7.38 -20.51 0.27
CA TRP A 44 8.32 -19.83 -0.62
C TRP A 44 8.11 -18.31 -0.69
N ARG A 45 6.97 -17.80 -0.23
CA ARG A 45 6.70 -16.35 -0.17
C ARG A 45 7.62 -15.61 0.79
N ILE A 46 8.19 -16.29 1.75
CA ILE A 46 9.18 -15.72 2.67
C ILE A 46 10.53 -16.30 2.32
N GLN A 47 11.40 -15.46 1.78
CA GLN A 47 12.76 -15.82 1.40
C GLN A 47 13.73 -15.35 2.46
N VAL A 48 14.73 -16.15 2.78
CA VAL A 48 15.75 -15.85 3.79
C VAL A 48 17.13 -16.29 3.32
N THR A 49 18.16 -15.63 3.86
CA THR A 49 19.55 -16.06 3.68
C THR A 49 20.14 -16.59 5.00
N GLU A 50 21.25 -17.29 4.93
CA GLU A 50 21.99 -17.71 6.15
C GLU A 50 22.46 -16.50 6.98
N ARG A 51 22.72 -15.38 6.33
CA ARG A 51 23.15 -14.14 6.97
C ARG A 51 22.02 -13.37 7.67
N GLY A 52 20.76 -13.77 7.45
CA GLY A 52 19.58 -13.17 8.05
C GLY A 52 18.92 -12.09 7.21
N ASP A 53 19.32 -11.91 5.94
CA ASP A 53 18.55 -11.10 5.01
C ASP A 53 17.20 -11.80 4.74
N ALA A 54 16.16 -11.03 4.43
CA ALA A 54 14.84 -11.57 4.20
C ALA A 54 14.06 -10.77 3.13
N ALA A 55 13.20 -11.46 2.41
CA ALA A 55 12.22 -10.85 1.51
C ALA A 55 10.85 -11.49 1.68
N VAL A 56 9.81 -10.69 1.57
CA VAL A 56 8.41 -11.16 1.52
C VAL A 56 7.89 -10.93 0.12
N LEU A 57 7.41 -11.99 -0.50
CA LEU A 57 6.90 -12.00 -1.86
C LEU A 57 5.39 -12.22 -1.85
N THR A 58 4.68 -11.52 -2.71
CA THR A 58 3.24 -11.71 -2.88
C THR A 58 2.87 -11.54 -4.34
N ARG A 59 1.79 -12.18 -4.77
CA ARG A 59 1.22 -11.87 -6.07
C ARG A 59 0.64 -10.47 -6.05
N TRP A 60 0.92 -9.69 -7.08
CA TRP A 60 0.40 -8.33 -7.16
C TRP A 60 -1.08 -8.33 -7.53
N ARG A 61 -1.94 -8.25 -6.52
CA ARG A 61 -3.39 -8.12 -6.69
C ARG A 61 -3.95 -9.24 -7.62
N ASP A 62 -4.77 -8.91 -8.62
CA ASP A 62 -5.29 -9.86 -9.62
C ASP A 62 -4.31 -10.20 -10.76
N HIS A 63 -3.09 -9.63 -10.75
CA HIS A 63 -2.10 -9.90 -11.78
C HIS A 63 -1.42 -11.24 -11.53
N LEU A 64 -1.82 -12.27 -12.29
CA LEU A 64 -1.31 -13.64 -12.13
C LEU A 64 0.16 -13.77 -12.52
N ASP A 65 0.65 -12.86 -13.35
CA ASP A 65 1.98 -12.81 -13.94
C ASP A 65 2.94 -11.84 -13.25
N VAL A 66 2.47 -11.08 -12.24
CA VAL A 66 3.28 -10.11 -11.51
C VAL A 66 3.50 -10.56 -10.07
N LEU A 67 4.77 -10.76 -9.71
CA LEU A 67 5.20 -10.96 -8.34
C LEU A 67 5.65 -9.62 -7.75
N ALA A 68 5.28 -9.31 -6.52
CA ALA A 68 5.74 -8.12 -5.80
C ALA A 68 6.65 -8.51 -4.63
N VAL A 69 7.71 -7.75 -4.45
CA VAL A 69 8.50 -7.72 -3.22
C VAL A 69 7.81 -6.77 -2.24
N GLU A 70 7.01 -7.32 -1.34
CA GLU A 70 6.27 -6.55 -0.34
C GLU A 70 7.21 -5.90 0.68
N ALA A 71 8.29 -6.60 1.02
CA ALA A 71 9.34 -6.10 1.89
C ALA A 71 10.68 -6.78 1.56
N LEU A 72 11.77 -6.04 1.69
CA LEU A 72 13.14 -6.52 1.52
C LEU A 72 14.01 -5.98 2.66
N TRP A 73 14.66 -6.87 3.39
CA TRP A 73 15.66 -6.57 4.42
C TRP A 73 16.97 -7.19 4.02
N CYS A 74 17.88 -6.35 3.58
CA CYS A 74 19.27 -6.72 3.34
C CYS A 74 20.15 -5.47 3.50
N ARG A 75 21.45 -5.65 3.47
CA ARG A 75 22.37 -4.51 3.48
C ARG A 75 22.26 -3.76 2.16
N GLU A 76 22.40 -2.44 2.19
CA GLU A 76 22.31 -1.59 0.99
C GLU A 76 23.19 -2.10 -0.17
N ARG A 77 24.44 -2.47 0.11
CA ARG A 77 25.38 -3.03 -0.88
C ARG A 77 24.94 -4.35 -1.51
N ASP A 78 24.04 -5.08 -0.88
CA ASP A 78 23.54 -6.39 -1.31
C ASP A 78 22.20 -6.27 -2.08
N ILE A 79 21.55 -5.08 -2.11
CA ILE A 79 20.24 -4.86 -2.74
C ILE A 79 20.25 -5.29 -4.21
N THR A 80 21.27 -4.87 -4.99
CA THR A 80 21.35 -5.21 -6.42
C THR A 80 21.37 -6.72 -6.64
N GLY A 81 22.20 -7.45 -5.89
CA GLY A 81 22.26 -8.90 -5.97
C GLY A 81 20.97 -9.58 -5.51
N ALA A 82 20.36 -9.07 -4.43
CA ALA A 82 19.10 -9.56 -3.90
C ALA A 82 17.97 -9.42 -4.92
N VAL A 83 17.86 -8.26 -5.54
CA VAL A 83 16.81 -7.96 -6.53
C VAL A 83 16.97 -8.81 -7.80
N VAL A 84 18.21 -9.01 -8.29
CA VAL A 84 18.48 -9.90 -9.43
C VAL A 84 18.05 -11.33 -9.10
N GLU A 85 18.45 -11.86 -7.92
CA GLU A 85 18.11 -13.21 -7.50
C GLU A 85 16.60 -13.42 -7.31
N LEU A 86 15.90 -12.43 -6.74
CA LEU A 86 14.45 -12.47 -6.63
C LEU A 86 13.75 -12.40 -8.00
N GLY A 87 14.34 -11.69 -8.96
CA GLY A 87 13.89 -11.66 -10.35
C GLY A 87 14.05 -13.04 -11.02
N ASP A 88 15.16 -13.72 -10.80
CA ASP A 88 15.38 -15.10 -11.28
C ASP A 88 14.40 -16.08 -10.64
N LEU A 89 14.15 -15.94 -9.34
CA LEU A 89 13.16 -16.73 -8.62
C LEU A 89 11.74 -16.52 -9.17
N ALA A 90 11.35 -15.26 -9.46
CA ALA A 90 10.07 -14.95 -10.06
C ALA A 90 9.90 -15.62 -11.43
N ARG A 91 10.91 -15.51 -12.31
CA ARG A 91 10.91 -16.15 -13.63
C ARG A 91 10.84 -17.68 -13.53
N ALA A 92 11.62 -18.28 -12.63
CA ALA A 92 11.60 -19.73 -12.40
C ALA A 92 10.25 -20.25 -11.93
N ARG A 93 9.40 -19.35 -11.37
CA ARG A 93 8.04 -19.66 -10.94
C ARG A 93 6.95 -19.25 -11.93
N GLY A 94 7.33 -18.82 -13.13
CA GLY A 94 6.42 -18.48 -14.21
C GLY A 94 5.84 -17.08 -14.13
N TYR A 95 6.36 -16.20 -13.27
CA TYR A 95 5.98 -14.78 -13.29
C TYR A 95 6.72 -14.06 -14.40
N GLY A 96 5.99 -13.24 -15.15
CA GLY A 96 6.54 -12.43 -16.24
C GLY A 96 7.23 -11.16 -15.75
N ASP A 97 6.89 -10.69 -14.55
CA ASP A 97 7.40 -9.45 -13.98
C ASP A 97 7.64 -9.53 -12.47
N LEU A 98 8.60 -8.76 -11.97
CA LEU A 98 8.82 -8.53 -10.55
C LEU A 98 8.70 -7.03 -10.23
N LEU A 99 7.76 -6.69 -9.37
CA LEU A 99 7.61 -5.37 -8.78
C LEU A 99 8.49 -5.26 -7.53
N GLY A 100 9.37 -4.26 -7.47
CA GLY A 100 10.16 -3.94 -6.28
C GLY A 100 9.31 -3.31 -5.17
N PRO A 101 9.83 -3.23 -3.94
CA PRO A 101 9.20 -2.45 -2.89
C PRO A 101 9.22 -0.96 -3.28
N PRO A 102 8.23 -0.16 -2.84
CA PRO A 102 8.31 1.29 -3.01
C PRO A 102 9.49 1.85 -2.21
N VAL A 103 10.34 2.62 -2.86
CA VAL A 103 11.55 3.20 -2.25
C VAL A 103 11.64 4.70 -2.50
N PRO A 104 12.26 5.48 -1.59
CA PRO A 104 12.63 6.87 -1.89
C PRO A 104 13.45 6.95 -3.18
N LEU A 105 13.20 7.96 -4.00
CA LEU A 105 13.91 8.14 -5.29
C LEU A 105 15.45 8.13 -5.11
N GLU A 106 15.95 8.69 -4.03
CA GLU A 106 17.38 8.70 -3.68
C GLU A 106 17.97 7.30 -3.42
N GLN A 107 17.12 6.31 -3.15
CA GLN A 107 17.49 4.91 -2.93
C GLN A 107 17.24 4.02 -4.16
N ALA A 108 16.87 4.58 -5.30
CA ALA A 108 16.54 3.81 -6.51
C ALA A 108 17.75 3.17 -7.20
N ALA A 109 18.92 3.77 -7.08
CA ALA A 109 20.13 3.38 -7.83
C ALA A 109 20.51 1.88 -7.74
N PRO A 110 20.46 1.19 -6.58
CA PRO A 110 20.74 -0.25 -6.52
C PRO A 110 19.73 -1.12 -7.30
N TYR A 111 18.47 -0.69 -7.37
CA TYR A 111 17.41 -1.35 -8.12
C TYR A 111 17.56 -1.13 -9.63
N GLU A 112 17.93 0.09 -10.05
CA GLU A 112 18.26 0.39 -11.44
C GLU A 112 19.48 -0.40 -11.90
N ALA A 113 20.51 -0.51 -11.05
CA ALA A 113 21.68 -1.34 -11.30
C ALA A 113 21.34 -2.84 -11.44
N ALA A 114 20.26 -3.31 -10.81
CA ALA A 114 19.71 -4.66 -10.99
C ALA A 114 18.94 -4.82 -12.31
N GLY A 115 18.66 -3.72 -13.04
CA GLY A 115 17.90 -3.73 -14.28
C GLY A 115 16.43 -3.37 -14.15
N MET A 116 15.97 -2.97 -12.95
CA MET A 116 14.61 -2.45 -12.78
C MET A 116 14.47 -1.05 -13.37
N ARG A 117 13.25 -0.70 -13.76
CA ARG A 117 12.90 0.62 -14.27
C ARG A 117 11.82 1.26 -13.43
N ILE A 118 11.92 2.56 -13.18
CA ILE A 118 10.84 3.35 -12.57
C ILE A 118 9.67 3.39 -13.56
N PHE A 119 8.48 3.01 -13.10
CA PHE A 119 7.26 3.10 -13.89
C PHE A 119 6.19 4.00 -13.26
N GLU A 120 6.34 4.33 -11.96
CA GLU A 120 5.44 5.23 -11.26
C GLU A 120 6.22 6.03 -10.21
N THR A 121 5.87 7.30 -10.05
CA THR A 121 6.42 8.18 -9.02
C THR A 121 5.29 8.81 -8.22
N VAL A 122 5.35 8.70 -6.91
CA VAL A 122 4.39 9.31 -6.00
C VAL A 122 5.07 10.31 -5.09
N THR A 123 4.34 11.32 -4.66
CA THR A 123 4.78 12.27 -3.62
C THR A 123 4.05 11.97 -2.32
N THR A 124 4.72 12.21 -1.21
CA THR A 124 4.19 12.00 0.13
C THR A 124 3.64 13.30 0.69
N PHE A 125 2.43 13.21 1.25
CA PHE A 125 1.80 14.28 1.99
C PHE A 125 1.67 13.90 3.45
N ARG A 126 1.82 14.88 4.35
CA ARG A 126 1.63 14.69 5.80
C ARG A 126 0.75 15.77 6.39
N ARG A 127 0.06 15.42 7.47
CA ARG A 127 -0.74 16.34 8.26
C ARG A 127 -0.75 15.91 9.73
N ALA A 128 -0.56 16.88 10.65
CA ALA A 128 -0.84 16.66 12.07
C ALA A 128 -2.36 16.59 12.31
N THR A 129 -2.83 15.63 13.11
CA THR A 129 -4.25 15.45 13.41
C THR A 129 -4.81 16.53 14.34
N ARG A 130 -3.95 17.18 15.15
CA ARG A 130 -4.30 18.22 16.13
C ARG A 130 -4.25 19.64 15.57
N THR A 131 -4.07 19.81 14.25
CA THR A 131 -4.04 21.16 13.65
C THR A 131 -5.41 21.81 13.85
N GLU A 132 -5.45 22.93 14.58
CA GLU A 132 -6.63 23.81 14.68
C GLU A 132 -7.00 24.29 13.28
N GLY A 133 -8.28 24.26 12.94
CA GLY A 133 -8.75 24.60 11.60
C GLY A 133 -8.88 23.41 10.65
N ALA A 134 -8.93 22.18 11.18
CA ALA A 134 -9.51 21.09 10.39
C ALA A 134 -10.89 21.57 9.91
N PRO A 135 -11.16 21.57 8.58
CA PRO A 135 -12.48 21.90 8.11
C PRO A 135 -13.44 20.92 8.79
N GLY A 136 -14.28 21.44 9.69
CA GLY A 136 -15.32 20.66 10.34
C GLY A 136 -16.03 19.82 9.30
N SER A 137 -16.55 18.67 9.68
CA SER A 137 -17.25 17.73 8.79
C SER A 137 -18.09 18.54 7.80
N ALA A 138 -17.59 18.70 6.57
CA ALA A 138 -18.33 19.37 5.52
C ALA A 138 -19.44 18.41 5.12
N ALA A 139 -20.59 18.53 5.80
CA ALA A 139 -21.76 17.75 5.44
C ALA A 139 -22.07 18.02 3.97
N VAL A 140 -21.93 17.01 3.14
CA VAL A 140 -22.34 17.07 1.74
C VAL A 140 -23.83 16.72 1.70
N ALA A 141 -24.66 17.65 1.19
CA ALA A 141 -26.10 17.41 1.13
C ALA A 141 -26.42 16.09 0.40
N GLY A 142 -27.21 15.24 1.05
CA GLY A 142 -27.60 13.93 0.51
C GLY A 142 -26.50 12.86 0.49
N VAL A 143 -25.37 13.07 1.21
CA VAL A 143 -24.30 12.09 1.35
C VAL A 143 -24.04 11.80 2.82
N THR A 144 -24.00 10.51 3.16
CA THR A 144 -23.62 10.02 4.50
C THR A 144 -22.32 9.24 4.41
N VAL A 145 -21.37 9.49 5.32
CA VAL A 145 -20.15 8.67 5.46
C VAL A 145 -20.33 7.74 6.65
N ARG A 146 -20.08 6.45 6.44
CA ARG A 146 -20.17 5.41 7.47
C ARG A 146 -19.06 4.37 7.31
N GLY A 147 -18.85 3.55 8.34
CA GLY A 147 -18.03 2.34 8.20
C GLY A 147 -18.59 1.42 7.11
N ALA A 148 -17.71 0.83 6.31
CA ALA A 148 -18.08 -0.16 5.31
C ALA A 148 -18.30 -1.54 5.99
N ALA A 149 -19.21 -2.32 5.42
CA ALA A 149 -19.53 -3.68 5.86
C ALA A 149 -19.27 -4.70 4.73
N ALA A 150 -19.32 -5.99 5.05
CA ALA A 150 -19.13 -7.06 4.07
C ALA A 150 -20.08 -6.96 2.85
N GLY A 151 -21.31 -6.46 3.06
CA GLY A 151 -22.27 -6.23 1.99
C GLY A 151 -21.89 -5.11 1.00
N ASP A 152 -20.92 -4.27 1.34
CA ASP A 152 -20.45 -3.18 0.47
C ASP A 152 -19.38 -3.64 -0.54
N ILE A 153 -18.80 -4.85 -0.41
CA ILE A 153 -17.63 -5.31 -1.19
C ILE A 153 -17.83 -5.09 -2.69
N GLU A 154 -18.96 -5.47 -3.26
CA GLU A 154 -19.21 -5.33 -4.69
C GLU A 154 -19.19 -3.87 -5.14
N ALA A 155 -19.82 -3.00 -4.35
CA ALA A 155 -19.81 -1.57 -4.63
C ALA A 155 -18.42 -0.97 -4.49
N LEU A 156 -17.65 -1.37 -3.47
CA LEU A 156 -16.27 -0.91 -3.28
C LEU A 156 -15.38 -1.32 -4.45
N LEU A 157 -15.49 -2.57 -4.94
CA LEU A 157 -14.76 -3.06 -6.12
C LEU A 157 -15.15 -2.31 -7.39
N ALA A 158 -16.44 -2.03 -7.60
CA ALA A 158 -16.91 -1.24 -8.72
C ALA A 158 -16.39 0.19 -8.70
N ILE A 159 -16.41 0.84 -7.52
CA ILE A 159 -15.84 2.18 -7.32
C ILE A 159 -14.34 2.18 -7.59
N ASP A 160 -13.61 1.20 -7.05
CA ASP A 160 -12.17 1.07 -7.26
C ASP A 160 -11.83 0.90 -8.75
N ALA A 161 -12.55 0.01 -9.44
CA ALA A 161 -12.38 -0.23 -10.87
C ALA A 161 -12.69 1.00 -11.75
N GLY A 162 -13.62 1.84 -11.31
CA GLY A 162 -13.95 3.10 -12.00
C GLY A 162 -12.97 4.25 -11.72
N CYS A 163 -12.13 4.11 -10.69
CA CYS A 163 -11.21 5.17 -10.24
C CYS A 163 -9.76 4.93 -10.59
N PHE A 164 -9.33 3.67 -10.70
CA PHE A 164 -7.92 3.30 -10.85
C PHE A 164 -7.69 2.46 -12.10
N GLY A 165 -6.52 2.62 -12.71
CA GLY A 165 -6.07 1.76 -13.81
C GLY A 165 -5.92 0.30 -13.37
N ALA A 166 -6.00 -0.64 -14.32
CA ALA A 166 -6.02 -2.08 -14.05
C ALA A 166 -4.91 -2.53 -13.08
N PHE A 167 -3.68 -2.05 -13.27
CA PHE A 167 -2.53 -2.38 -12.44
C PHE A 167 -2.71 -2.01 -10.95
N TRP A 168 -3.49 -0.97 -10.66
CA TRP A 168 -3.69 -0.43 -9.31
C TRP A 168 -5.00 -0.85 -8.65
N ARG A 169 -5.85 -1.62 -9.31
CA ARG A 169 -7.14 -2.06 -8.75
C ARG A 169 -6.94 -3.08 -7.64
N TYR A 170 -7.80 -3.01 -6.64
CA TYR A 170 -7.87 -4.06 -5.63
C TYR A 170 -8.83 -5.17 -6.08
N ASP A 171 -8.43 -6.40 -5.77
CA ASP A 171 -9.27 -7.58 -5.95
C ASP A 171 -10.17 -7.84 -4.72
N ARG A 172 -11.04 -8.82 -4.85
CA ARG A 172 -11.93 -9.25 -3.77
C ARG A 172 -11.17 -9.72 -2.53
N THR A 173 -10.06 -10.42 -2.71
CA THR A 173 -9.23 -10.94 -1.62
C THR A 173 -8.64 -9.78 -0.82
N ASN A 174 -8.07 -8.79 -1.51
CA ASN A 174 -7.57 -7.57 -0.88
C ASN A 174 -8.68 -6.83 -0.15
N MET A 175 -9.83 -6.59 -0.80
CA MET A 175 -10.93 -5.83 -0.21
C MET A 175 -11.50 -6.53 1.03
N THR A 176 -11.65 -7.85 0.99
CA THR A 176 -12.09 -8.66 2.13
C THR A 176 -11.09 -8.57 3.30
N ARG A 177 -9.80 -8.64 3.01
CA ARG A 177 -8.73 -8.47 4.01
C ARG A 177 -8.81 -7.08 4.64
N PHE A 178 -8.93 -6.02 3.83
CA PHE A 178 -8.99 -4.64 4.34
C PHE A 178 -10.17 -4.39 5.28
N LEU A 179 -11.35 -4.92 4.96
CA LEU A 179 -12.50 -4.82 5.87
C LEU A 179 -12.28 -5.46 7.24
N ARG A 180 -11.35 -6.40 7.33
CA ARG A 180 -11.00 -7.09 8.59
C ARG A 180 -9.86 -6.43 9.34
N THR A 181 -8.91 -5.81 8.63
CA THR A 181 -7.61 -5.39 9.17
C THR A 181 -7.39 -3.88 9.13
N GLN A 182 -8.23 -3.15 8.40
CA GLN A 182 -8.10 -1.70 8.23
C GLN A 182 -9.45 -1.00 8.45
N ARG A 183 -9.42 0.30 8.66
CA ARG A 183 -10.63 1.10 8.63
C ARG A 183 -11.01 1.39 7.19
N VAL A 184 -12.16 0.91 6.78
CA VAL A 184 -12.79 1.21 5.49
C VAL A 184 -14.03 2.06 5.74
N ALA A 185 -14.09 3.27 5.17
CA ALA A 185 -15.29 4.10 5.23
C ALA A 185 -15.88 4.25 3.83
N VAL A 186 -17.20 4.32 3.74
CA VAL A 186 -17.96 4.46 2.50
C VAL A 186 -18.84 5.70 2.53
N ALA A 187 -18.80 6.50 1.47
CA ALA A 187 -19.74 7.59 1.24
C ALA A 187 -20.94 7.05 0.45
N VAL A 188 -22.12 7.25 0.99
CA VAL A 188 -23.39 6.75 0.43
C VAL A 188 -24.23 7.94 -0.01
N GLY A 189 -24.57 8.00 -1.29
CA GLY A 189 -25.52 8.94 -1.88
C GLY A 189 -26.94 8.35 -2.01
N ALA A 190 -27.82 9.02 -2.72
CA ALA A 190 -29.20 8.58 -2.88
C ALA A 190 -29.37 7.19 -3.53
N GLU A 191 -28.48 6.84 -4.45
CA GLU A 191 -28.52 5.58 -5.21
C GLU A 191 -27.58 4.50 -4.67
N GLY A 192 -26.86 4.77 -3.54
CA GLY A 192 -25.94 3.85 -2.94
C GLY A 192 -24.52 4.39 -2.79
N PRO A 193 -23.50 3.51 -2.62
CA PRO A 193 -22.11 3.88 -2.44
C PRO A 193 -21.53 4.65 -3.64
N ILE A 194 -20.90 5.81 -3.37
CA ILE A 194 -20.31 6.72 -4.37
C ILE A 194 -18.83 7.02 -4.16
N GLY A 195 -18.25 6.53 -3.07
CA GLY A 195 -16.83 6.69 -2.78
C GLY A 195 -16.43 5.94 -1.53
N TYR A 196 -15.13 5.74 -1.33
CA TYR A 196 -14.62 5.07 -0.14
C TYR A 196 -13.19 5.50 0.20
N THR A 197 -12.78 5.19 1.44
CA THR A 197 -11.40 5.33 1.91
C THR A 197 -10.91 4.04 2.56
N LEU A 198 -9.58 3.84 2.51
CA LEU A 198 -8.84 2.87 3.33
C LEU A 198 -7.88 3.63 4.22
N SER A 199 -7.88 3.36 5.51
CA SER A 199 -6.89 3.91 6.44
C SER A 199 -6.49 2.89 7.49
N THR A 200 -5.25 3.03 7.97
CA THR A 200 -4.69 2.16 9.01
C THR A 200 -3.77 2.97 9.93
N VAL A 201 -3.41 2.39 11.06
CA VAL A 201 -2.37 2.92 11.95
C VAL A 201 -1.16 2.00 11.87
N SER A 202 0.00 2.57 11.60
CA SER A 202 1.27 1.85 11.58
C SER A 202 2.32 2.63 12.35
N ARG A 203 2.96 1.98 13.33
CA ARG A 203 4.01 2.60 14.17
C ARG A 203 3.58 3.90 14.87
N GLY A 204 2.28 4.04 15.18
CA GLY A 204 1.73 5.24 15.82
C GLY A 204 1.31 6.36 14.88
N ASP A 205 1.62 6.26 13.59
CA ASP A 205 1.18 7.18 12.55
C ASP A 205 -0.02 6.61 11.78
N GLY A 206 -0.92 7.50 11.37
CA GLY A 206 -2.02 7.17 10.47
C GLY A 206 -1.54 7.10 9.03
N LEU A 207 -2.04 6.14 8.28
CA LEU A 207 -1.83 6.04 6.84
C LEU A 207 -3.18 6.06 6.14
N LEU A 208 -3.41 7.05 5.26
CA LEU A 208 -4.53 7.09 4.34
C LEU A 208 -4.10 6.42 3.02
N GLY A 209 -4.40 5.12 2.89
CA GLY A 209 -3.92 4.29 1.80
C GLY A 209 -4.73 4.41 0.51
N ARG A 210 -6.00 4.84 0.57
CA ARG A 210 -6.86 4.97 -0.61
C ARG A 210 -7.96 6.01 -0.39
N VAL A 211 -8.22 6.81 -1.40
CA VAL A 211 -9.43 7.65 -1.54
C VAL A 211 -9.97 7.44 -2.96
N ALA A 212 -11.21 7.03 -3.07
CA ALA A 212 -11.88 6.83 -4.34
C ALA A 212 -13.25 7.50 -4.33
N VAL A 213 -13.59 8.24 -5.39
CA VAL A 213 -14.91 8.83 -5.62
C VAL A 213 -15.30 8.59 -7.06
N THR A 214 -16.49 8.02 -7.26
CA THR A 214 -17.03 7.77 -8.61
C THR A 214 -16.97 9.02 -9.47
N PRO A 215 -16.63 8.92 -10.77
CA PRO A 215 -16.51 10.09 -11.64
C PRO A 215 -17.69 11.06 -11.58
N GLY A 216 -18.93 10.56 -11.59
CA GLY A 216 -20.14 11.36 -11.52
C GLY A 216 -20.41 12.08 -10.18
N SER A 217 -19.64 11.74 -9.14
CA SER A 217 -19.78 12.35 -7.79
C SER A 217 -18.60 13.24 -7.42
N ARG A 218 -17.60 13.39 -8.31
CA ARG A 218 -16.45 14.28 -8.10
C ARG A 218 -16.88 15.76 -8.13
N GLY A 219 -16.04 16.63 -7.56
CA GLY A 219 -16.30 18.07 -7.50
C GLY A 219 -17.41 18.49 -6.52
N ARG A 220 -18.10 17.54 -5.87
CA ARG A 220 -19.22 17.80 -4.96
C ARG A 220 -18.86 17.76 -3.48
N GLY A 221 -17.57 17.74 -3.13
CA GLY A 221 -17.09 17.68 -1.75
C GLY A 221 -17.00 16.27 -1.13
N VAL A 222 -17.42 15.20 -1.84
CA VAL A 222 -17.43 13.83 -1.33
C VAL A 222 -16.04 13.36 -0.88
N GLY A 223 -15.00 13.63 -1.68
CA GLY A 223 -13.63 13.28 -1.32
C GLY A 223 -13.16 13.99 -0.04
N ARG A 224 -13.53 15.27 0.13
CA ARG A 224 -13.22 16.02 1.35
C ARG A 224 -13.94 15.44 2.57
N ALA A 225 -15.21 15.08 2.44
CA ALA A 225 -15.97 14.45 3.53
C ALA A 225 -15.33 13.13 3.96
N LEU A 226 -14.93 12.29 3.00
CA LEU A 226 -14.23 11.03 3.24
C LEU A 226 -12.87 11.22 3.94
N VAL A 227 -12.06 12.18 3.49
CA VAL A 227 -10.75 12.48 4.12
C VAL A 227 -10.95 13.04 5.54
N THR A 228 -11.94 13.92 5.75
CA THR A 228 -12.26 14.47 7.08
C THR A 228 -12.68 13.36 8.05
N ASP A 229 -13.54 12.42 7.61
CA ASP A 229 -13.95 11.27 8.41
C ASP A 229 -12.76 10.40 8.85
N VAL A 230 -11.77 10.19 7.97
CA VAL A 230 -10.52 9.49 8.35
C VAL A 230 -9.73 10.27 9.38
N LEU A 231 -9.56 11.58 9.18
CA LEU A 231 -8.80 12.44 10.11
C LEU A 231 -9.44 12.47 11.50
N ASP A 232 -10.77 12.56 11.58
CA ASP A 232 -11.51 12.53 12.83
C ASP A 232 -11.36 11.21 13.55
N ALA A 233 -11.53 10.10 12.84
CA ALA A 233 -11.39 8.76 13.41
C ALA A 233 -9.96 8.47 13.91
N LEU A 234 -8.93 8.90 13.18
CA LEU A 234 -7.55 8.74 13.60
C LEU A 234 -7.19 9.65 14.79
N ARG A 235 -7.75 10.85 14.84
CA ARG A 235 -7.60 11.76 15.99
C ARG A 235 -8.24 11.17 17.26
N GLU A 236 -9.42 10.57 17.16
CA GLU A 236 -10.09 9.88 18.27
C GLU A 236 -9.27 8.71 18.81
N GLN A 237 -8.51 8.03 17.95
CA GLN A 237 -7.57 6.99 18.35
C GLN A 237 -6.24 7.53 18.94
N GLY A 238 -6.09 8.86 19.06
CA GLY A 238 -4.89 9.47 19.59
C GLY A 238 -3.71 9.53 18.61
N VAL A 239 -3.93 9.24 17.33
CA VAL A 239 -2.91 9.32 16.28
C VAL A 239 -2.48 10.78 16.09
N GLY A 240 -1.17 11.06 16.17
CA GLY A 240 -0.64 12.43 16.10
C GLY A 240 -0.46 12.96 14.68
N GLN A 241 -0.22 12.09 13.70
CA GLN A 241 0.07 12.46 12.32
C GLN A 241 -0.54 11.47 11.34
N VAL A 242 -0.96 11.95 10.17
CA VAL A 242 -1.45 11.14 9.05
C VAL A 242 -0.58 11.41 7.82
N ALA A 243 -0.15 10.34 7.17
CA ALA A 243 0.56 10.37 5.89
C ALA A 243 -0.30 9.75 4.78
N LEU A 244 -0.04 10.15 3.55
CA LEU A 244 -0.57 9.56 2.33
C LEU A 244 0.43 9.75 1.19
N CYS A 245 0.26 8.95 0.12
CA CYS A 245 0.99 9.15 -1.14
C CYS A 245 -0.02 9.30 -2.29
N THR A 246 0.35 10.09 -3.30
CA THR A 246 -0.39 10.19 -4.57
C THR A 246 0.58 10.39 -5.72
N GLN A 247 0.17 10.02 -6.93
CA GLN A 247 0.96 10.25 -8.15
C GLN A 247 1.30 11.74 -8.27
N THR A 248 2.51 12.02 -8.73
CA THR A 248 3.02 13.40 -8.85
C THR A 248 2.24 14.24 -9.85
N ASP A 249 1.62 13.61 -10.84
CA ASP A 249 0.77 14.22 -11.87
C ASP A 249 -0.73 14.25 -11.53
N ASN A 250 -1.14 13.66 -10.40
CA ASN A 250 -2.54 13.66 -9.97
C ASN A 250 -2.94 15.00 -9.30
N GLU A 251 -3.07 16.04 -10.10
CA GLU A 251 -3.39 17.39 -9.63
C GLU A 251 -4.69 17.46 -8.81
N ALA A 252 -5.71 16.69 -9.19
CA ALA A 252 -6.99 16.66 -8.48
C ALA A 252 -6.85 16.13 -7.05
N ALA A 253 -6.11 15.03 -6.86
CA ALA A 253 -5.85 14.48 -5.54
C ALA A 253 -4.96 15.42 -4.70
N ARG A 254 -3.90 15.98 -5.31
CA ARG A 254 -3.02 16.95 -4.65
C ARG A 254 -3.78 18.18 -4.16
N ALA A 255 -4.69 18.72 -4.99
CA ALA A 255 -5.55 19.84 -4.61
C ALA A 255 -6.50 19.47 -3.45
N LEU A 256 -7.11 18.28 -3.48
CA LEU A 256 -7.93 17.75 -2.39
C LEU A 256 -7.15 17.69 -1.08
N TYR A 257 -5.96 17.09 -1.10
CA TYR A 257 -5.16 16.90 0.11
C TYR A 257 -4.67 18.22 0.70
N ARG A 258 -4.22 19.17 -0.15
CA ARG A 258 -3.90 20.54 0.31
C ARG A 258 -5.11 21.23 0.92
N ALA A 259 -6.30 21.14 0.30
CA ALA A 259 -7.55 21.69 0.84
C ALA A 259 -7.97 21.02 2.16
N CYS A 260 -7.51 19.80 2.44
CA CYS A 260 -7.66 19.11 3.72
C CYS A 260 -6.52 19.41 4.70
N GLY A 261 -5.59 20.32 4.39
CA GLY A 261 -4.50 20.74 5.26
C GLY A 261 -3.31 19.79 5.30
N PHE A 262 -3.17 18.92 4.30
CA PHE A 262 -1.95 18.13 4.12
C PHE A 262 -0.88 18.97 3.41
N GLU A 263 0.35 18.79 3.83
CA GLU A 263 1.54 19.41 3.23
C GLU A 263 2.33 18.39 2.45
N ASP A 264 2.81 18.78 1.26
CA ASP A 264 3.74 17.98 0.45
C ASP A 264 5.12 18.01 1.11
N VAL A 265 5.64 16.85 1.49
CA VAL A 265 6.94 16.78 2.17
C VAL A 265 8.13 16.66 1.21
N GLY A 266 7.89 16.73 -0.10
CA GLY A 266 8.94 16.85 -1.12
C GLY A 266 9.83 15.62 -1.27
N GLN A 267 9.41 14.47 -0.77
CA GLN A 267 10.17 13.22 -0.89
C GLN A 267 9.46 12.27 -1.87
N PRO A 268 9.88 12.21 -3.15
CA PRO A 268 9.29 11.29 -4.11
C PRO A 268 9.67 9.85 -3.75
N VAL A 269 8.66 8.98 -3.85
CA VAL A 269 8.80 7.53 -3.74
C VAL A 269 8.53 6.93 -5.11
N VAL A 270 9.35 5.98 -5.52
CA VAL A 270 9.24 5.34 -6.83
C VAL A 270 8.84 3.89 -6.70
N PHE A 271 8.03 3.45 -7.67
CA PHE A 271 7.74 2.05 -7.92
C PHE A 271 8.55 1.59 -9.12
N MET A 272 9.20 0.46 -8.98
CA MET A 272 10.13 -0.07 -9.98
C MET A 272 9.78 -1.51 -10.32
N ARG A 273 10.02 -1.92 -11.57
CA ARG A 273 9.80 -3.29 -12.03
C ARG A 273 10.80 -3.70 -13.12
N PHE A 274 10.94 -5.01 -13.36
CA PHE A 274 11.79 -5.54 -14.43
C PHE A 274 11.10 -5.50 -15.80
N GLY A 275 9.82 -5.89 -15.87
CA GLY A 275 9.04 -5.92 -17.10
C GLY A 275 8.56 -4.53 -17.50
N GLY A 276 8.41 -4.29 -18.79
CA GLY A 276 7.91 -3.04 -19.37
C GLY A 276 7.48 -3.25 -20.80
#